data_6bad142222329606109dd206da5ef17b
#
_entry.id   6bad142222329606109dd206da5ef17b
#
_cell.length_a   1.000
_cell.length_b   1.000
_cell.length_c   1.000
_cell.angle_alpha   90.00
_cell.angle_beta   90.00
_cell.angle_gamma   90.00
#
_symmetry.space_group_name_H-M   'P 1'
#
loop_
_entity.id
_entity.type
_entity.pdbx_description
1 polymer ?
#
loop_
_entity_poly.entity_id
_entity_poly.type
_entity_poly.pdbx_seq_one_letter_code
_entity_poly.pdbx_strand_id
1 'polypeptide(L)'
;MNSDRTVFAQLMDHLPAYEFRKCVARYRGDRRLRGFSCWDQFLALAFAQLTYRESLRDIEICLRSVRPKLYHAGFRGKVSRSTLADANQAHHWRIYADFAQVLIRQARELYAQDDFGVQLEEAADVFDSSTVSLCLALFPWARFRQRKAAIKLHTLLDLRGNIPCF
;
A
#
# COMPACT_ATOMS: atom_id res chain seq x y z
N MET A 1 -28.78 0.74 7.97
CA MET A 1 -27.93 -0.40 7.52
C MET A 1 -27.29 -0.02 6.20
N ASN A 2 -25.95 0.09 6.12
CA ASN A 2 -25.22 0.42 4.90
C ASN A 2 -25.09 -0.83 4.01
N SER A 3 -26.19 -1.30 3.44
CA SER A 3 -26.24 -2.55 2.67
C SER A 3 -25.51 -2.52 1.32
N ASP A 4 -25.08 -1.34 0.86
CA ASP A 4 -24.49 -1.17 -0.47
C ASP A 4 -22.98 -0.92 -0.46
N ARG A 5 -22.35 -0.77 0.71
CA ARG A 5 -20.91 -0.54 0.79
C ARG A 5 -20.14 -1.86 0.73
N THR A 6 -19.10 -1.90 -0.08
CA THR A 6 -18.20 -3.05 -0.16
C THR A 6 -17.42 -3.25 1.14
N VAL A 7 -17.05 -4.50 1.46
CA VAL A 7 -16.17 -4.81 2.61
C VAL A 7 -14.87 -4.01 2.53
N PHE A 8 -14.31 -3.86 1.32
CA PHE A 8 -13.13 -3.04 1.08
C PHE A 8 -13.33 -1.59 1.54
N ALA A 9 -14.48 -0.97 1.20
CA ALA A 9 -14.77 0.40 1.63
C ALA A 9 -14.87 0.50 3.16
N GLN A 10 -15.47 -0.49 3.81
CA GLN A 10 -15.59 -0.53 5.26
C GLN A 10 -14.20 -0.63 5.93
N LEU A 11 -13.31 -1.46 5.38
CA LEU A 11 -11.92 -1.53 5.86
C LEU A 11 -11.19 -0.20 5.70
N MET A 12 -11.37 0.47 4.55
CA MET A 12 -10.71 1.75 4.29
C MET A 12 -11.21 2.89 5.17
N ASP A 13 -12.42 2.79 5.75
CA ASP A 13 -12.94 3.79 6.70
C ASP A 13 -12.17 3.82 8.03
N HIS A 14 -11.52 2.73 8.41
CA HIS A 14 -10.70 2.67 9.62
C HIS A 14 -9.35 3.40 9.46
N LEU A 15 -8.99 3.75 8.22
CA LEU A 15 -7.74 4.46 7.97
C LEU A 15 -7.85 5.95 8.35
N PRO A 16 -6.80 6.54 8.95
CA PRO A 16 -6.78 7.94 9.32
C PRO A 16 -6.61 8.85 8.10
N ALA A 17 -7.69 9.05 7.34
CA ALA A 17 -7.68 9.82 6.09
C ALA A 17 -7.16 11.27 6.27
N TYR A 18 -7.31 11.84 7.48
CA TYR A 18 -6.76 13.16 7.80
C TYR A 18 -5.22 13.13 7.79
N GLU A 19 -4.62 12.12 8.40
CA GLU A 19 -3.16 11.97 8.42
C GLU A 19 -2.60 11.70 7.02
N PHE A 20 -3.32 10.90 6.21
CA PHE A 20 -2.94 10.73 4.80
C PHE A 20 -2.91 12.07 4.06
N ARG A 21 -3.95 12.91 4.21
CA ARG A 21 -3.97 14.25 3.59
C ARG A 21 -2.82 15.13 4.03
N LYS A 22 -2.37 15.04 5.31
CA LYS A 22 -1.16 15.75 5.77
C LYS A 22 0.09 15.28 5.04
N CYS A 23 0.25 13.96 4.84
CA CYS A 23 1.36 13.42 4.07
C CYS A 23 1.32 13.92 2.62
N VAL A 24 0.15 13.88 1.97
CA VAL A 24 -0.03 14.41 0.61
C VAL A 24 0.32 15.90 0.53
N ALA A 25 -0.15 16.71 1.47
CA ALA A 25 0.12 18.15 1.51
C ALA A 25 1.62 18.46 1.69
N ARG A 26 2.31 17.71 2.57
CA ARG A 26 3.75 17.84 2.82
C ARG A 26 4.59 17.73 1.55
N TYR A 27 4.26 16.79 0.70
CA TYR A 27 4.97 16.54 -0.56
C TYR A 27 4.28 17.11 -1.80
N ARG A 28 3.20 17.90 -1.61
CA ARG A 28 2.41 18.51 -2.69
C ARG A 28 1.93 17.48 -3.72
N GLY A 29 1.56 16.28 -3.24
CA GLY A 29 1.30 15.11 -4.08
C GLY A 29 0.16 15.30 -5.08
N ASP A 30 -0.92 15.99 -4.70
CA ASP A 30 -2.07 16.25 -5.57
C ASP A 30 -1.95 17.59 -6.34
N ARG A 31 -0.80 18.26 -6.28
CA ARG A 31 -0.61 19.52 -7.02
C ARG A 31 -0.55 19.26 -8.52
N ARG A 32 -1.45 19.90 -9.29
CA ARG A 32 -1.58 19.78 -10.76
C ARG A 32 -2.18 18.46 -11.26
N LEU A 33 -2.70 17.60 -10.39
CA LEU A 33 -3.38 16.38 -10.83
C LEU A 33 -4.83 16.66 -11.19
N ARG A 34 -5.20 16.26 -12.43
CA ARG A 34 -6.56 16.40 -12.94
C ARG A 34 -7.25 15.03 -12.97
N GLY A 35 -7.66 14.51 -11.81
CA GLY A 35 -8.56 13.37 -11.81
C GLY A 35 -8.17 12.13 -11.01
N PHE A 36 -6.88 11.76 -10.89
CA PHE A 36 -6.45 10.59 -10.12
C PHE A 36 -5.54 11.04 -8.98
N SER A 37 -6.08 11.03 -7.76
CA SER A 37 -5.39 11.53 -6.57
C SER A 37 -4.42 10.50 -5.98
N CYS A 38 -3.53 10.96 -5.07
CA CYS A 38 -2.72 10.05 -4.27
C CYS A 38 -3.58 9.07 -3.46
N TRP A 39 -4.78 9.48 -3.04
CA TRP A 39 -5.71 8.60 -2.34
C TRP A 39 -6.28 7.52 -3.26
N ASP A 40 -6.67 7.87 -4.51
CA ASP A 40 -7.13 6.87 -5.48
C ASP A 40 -6.04 5.84 -5.79
N GLN A 41 -4.78 6.27 -5.90
CA GLN A 41 -3.65 5.36 -6.05
C GLN A 41 -3.48 4.46 -4.83
N PHE A 42 -3.54 5.02 -3.63
CA PHE A 42 -3.46 4.24 -2.39
C PHE A 42 -4.56 3.18 -2.34
N LEU A 43 -5.82 3.55 -2.62
CA LEU A 43 -6.94 2.61 -2.67
C LEU A 43 -6.71 1.50 -3.70
N ALA A 44 -6.21 1.83 -4.89
CA ALA A 44 -5.96 0.83 -5.94
C ALA A 44 -4.86 -0.17 -5.53
N LEU A 45 -3.78 0.31 -4.91
CA LEU A 45 -2.70 -0.54 -4.42
C LEU A 45 -3.12 -1.35 -3.19
N ALA A 46 -3.88 -0.78 -2.25
CA ALA A 46 -4.45 -1.50 -1.12
C ALA A 46 -5.41 -2.60 -1.59
N PHE A 47 -6.28 -2.29 -2.56
CA PHE A 47 -7.14 -3.30 -3.19
C PHE A 47 -6.31 -4.43 -3.81
N ALA A 48 -5.23 -4.10 -4.51
CA ALA A 48 -4.35 -5.09 -5.12
C ALA A 48 -3.73 -6.03 -4.07
N GLN A 49 -3.21 -5.49 -2.98
CA GLN A 49 -2.62 -6.28 -1.89
C GLN A 49 -3.65 -7.19 -1.22
N LEU A 50 -4.81 -6.64 -0.88
CA LEU A 50 -5.88 -7.41 -0.22
C LEU A 50 -6.53 -8.47 -1.11
N THR A 51 -6.39 -8.35 -2.43
CA THR A 51 -6.95 -9.30 -3.40
C THR A 51 -5.88 -10.08 -4.17
N TYR A 52 -4.62 -10.01 -3.73
CA TYR A 52 -3.48 -10.75 -4.33
C TYR A 52 -3.32 -10.48 -5.83
N ARG A 53 -3.34 -9.20 -6.25
CA ARG A 53 -3.10 -8.81 -7.65
C ARG A 53 -1.64 -8.46 -7.85
N GLU A 54 -1.00 -9.10 -8.83
CA GLU A 54 0.44 -9.00 -9.06
C GLU A 54 0.83 -7.98 -10.13
N SER A 55 -0.12 -7.52 -10.95
CA SER A 55 0.16 -6.59 -12.02
C SER A 55 -0.85 -5.45 -12.11
N LEU A 56 -0.40 -4.29 -12.64
CA LEU A 56 -1.29 -3.15 -12.90
C LEU A 56 -2.43 -3.51 -13.87
N ARG A 57 -2.22 -4.49 -14.76
CA ARG A 57 -3.25 -4.99 -15.66
C ARG A 57 -4.32 -5.77 -14.91
N ASP A 58 -3.92 -6.62 -13.96
CA ASP A 58 -4.86 -7.39 -13.15
C ASP A 58 -5.68 -6.46 -12.25
N ILE A 59 -5.05 -5.43 -11.70
CA ILE A 59 -5.76 -4.38 -10.93
C ILE A 59 -6.82 -3.72 -11.81
N GLU A 60 -6.46 -3.28 -13.02
CA GLU A 60 -7.40 -2.67 -13.95
C GLU A 60 -8.58 -3.61 -14.29
N ILE A 61 -8.29 -4.87 -14.63
CA ILE A 61 -9.31 -5.86 -15.00
C ILE A 61 -10.26 -6.10 -13.84
N CYS A 62 -9.73 -6.31 -12.63
CA CYS A 62 -10.56 -6.56 -11.45
C CYS A 62 -11.40 -5.34 -11.06
N LEU A 63 -10.84 -4.16 -11.05
CA LEU A 63 -11.60 -2.94 -10.76
C LEU A 63 -12.64 -2.66 -11.85
N ARG A 64 -12.34 -2.98 -13.11
CA ARG A 64 -13.29 -2.85 -14.22
C ARG A 64 -14.48 -3.83 -14.11
N SER A 65 -14.26 -5.05 -13.61
CA SER A 65 -15.34 -6.02 -13.41
C SER A 65 -16.36 -5.58 -12.34
N VAL A 66 -15.91 -4.79 -11.37
CA VAL A 66 -16.77 -4.24 -10.30
C VAL A 66 -17.12 -2.76 -10.53
N ARG A 67 -17.01 -2.28 -11.76
CA ARG A 67 -17.19 -0.86 -12.11
C ARG A 67 -18.43 -0.19 -11.52
N PRO A 68 -19.63 -0.80 -11.50
CA PRO A 68 -20.81 -0.20 -10.86
C PRO A 68 -20.66 0.04 -9.36
N LYS A 69 -19.77 -0.70 -8.71
CA LYS A 69 -19.51 -0.63 -7.27
C LYS A 69 -18.26 0.17 -6.90
N LEU A 70 -17.51 0.71 -7.89
CA LEU A 70 -16.28 1.47 -7.63
C LEU A 70 -16.53 2.71 -6.76
N TYR A 71 -17.63 3.41 -6.99
CA TYR A 71 -18.01 4.54 -6.15
C TYR A 71 -18.22 4.12 -4.68
N HIS A 72 -18.89 2.99 -4.46
CA HIS A 72 -19.09 2.43 -3.12
C HIS A 72 -17.80 1.87 -2.50
N ALA A 73 -16.78 1.62 -3.32
CA ALA A 73 -15.45 1.24 -2.87
C ALA A 73 -14.52 2.46 -2.60
N GLY A 74 -15.04 3.68 -2.77
CA GLY A 74 -14.31 4.92 -2.49
C GLY A 74 -13.55 5.52 -3.68
N PHE A 75 -13.64 4.91 -4.87
CA PHE A 75 -12.99 5.45 -6.07
C PHE A 75 -13.84 6.53 -6.72
N ARG A 76 -13.21 7.63 -7.10
CA ARG A 76 -13.89 8.77 -7.78
C ARG A 76 -14.14 8.55 -9.26
N GLY A 77 -13.45 7.59 -9.87
CA GLY A 77 -13.54 7.36 -11.31
C GLY A 77 -12.93 6.04 -11.75
N LYS A 78 -12.79 5.91 -13.08
CA LYS A 78 -12.19 4.73 -13.69
C LYS A 78 -10.70 4.66 -13.36
N VAL A 79 -10.25 3.48 -12.97
CA VAL A 79 -8.82 3.17 -12.77
C VAL A 79 -8.33 2.40 -14.00
N SER A 80 -7.33 2.93 -14.71
CA SER A 80 -6.68 2.27 -15.83
C SER A 80 -5.22 1.97 -15.53
N ARG A 81 -4.66 0.99 -16.24
CA ARG A 81 -3.25 0.63 -16.13
C ARG A 81 -2.32 1.82 -16.39
N SER A 82 -2.61 2.61 -17.44
CA SER A 82 -1.82 3.81 -17.76
C SER A 82 -1.88 4.83 -16.63
N THR A 83 -3.08 5.11 -16.11
CA THR A 83 -3.25 6.05 -14.98
C THR A 83 -2.47 5.59 -13.74
N LEU A 84 -2.48 4.28 -13.44
CA LEU A 84 -1.70 3.75 -12.32
C LEU A 84 -0.19 3.85 -12.58
N ALA A 85 0.27 3.58 -13.80
CA ALA A 85 1.67 3.70 -14.17
C ALA A 85 2.15 5.16 -14.07
N ASP A 86 1.37 6.10 -14.60
CA ASP A 86 1.67 7.52 -14.52
C ASP A 86 1.69 8.03 -13.07
N ALA A 87 0.75 7.57 -12.24
CA ALA A 87 0.70 7.89 -10.82
C ALA A 87 1.94 7.34 -10.08
N ASN A 88 2.39 6.13 -10.39
CA ASN A 88 3.61 5.56 -9.79
C ASN A 88 4.87 6.35 -10.13
N GLN A 89 4.89 7.06 -11.27
CA GLN A 89 6.00 7.93 -11.64
C GLN A 89 5.88 9.33 -11.06
N ALA A 90 4.65 9.86 -10.98
CA ALA A 90 4.39 11.25 -10.62
C ALA A 90 4.27 11.48 -9.11
N HIS A 91 3.67 10.54 -8.38
CA HIS A 91 3.46 10.69 -6.95
C HIS A 91 4.72 10.41 -6.15
N HIS A 92 4.99 11.24 -5.17
CA HIS A 92 6.17 11.10 -4.34
C HIS A 92 6.02 9.93 -3.37
N TRP A 93 6.91 8.96 -3.43
CA TRP A 93 6.85 7.72 -2.63
C TRP A 93 6.82 7.97 -1.10
N ARG A 94 7.45 9.07 -0.63
CA ARG A 94 7.45 9.43 0.80
C ARG A 94 6.06 9.69 1.37
N ILE A 95 5.07 10.02 0.54
CA ILE A 95 3.67 10.14 0.99
C ILE A 95 3.23 8.84 1.64
N TYR A 96 3.50 7.74 0.98
CA TYR A 96 3.10 6.40 1.42
C TYR A 96 3.99 5.89 2.56
N ALA A 97 5.28 6.20 2.53
CA ALA A 97 6.21 5.87 3.60
C ALA A 97 5.85 6.57 4.92
N ASP A 98 5.60 7.89 4.88
CA ASP A 98 5.17 8.65 6.06
C ASP A 98 3.82 8.14 6.58
N PHE A 99 2.89 7.82 5.67
CA PHE A 99 1.60 7.26 6.07
C PHE A 99 1.73 5.87 6.69
N ALA A 100 2.60 5.02 6.15
CA ALA A 100 2.90 3.72 6.76
C ALA A 100 3.40 3.87 8.20
N GLN A 101 4.26 4.85 8.48
CA GLN A 101 4.72 5.15 9.85
C GLN A 101 3.57 5.58 10.79
N VAL A 102 2.57 6.28 10.26
CA VAL A 102 1.36 6.60 11.05
C VAL A 102 0.59 5.34 11.39
N LEU A 103 0.38 4.45 10.40
CA LEU A 103 -0.34 3.19 10.58
C LEU A 103 0.39 2.25 11.54
N ILE A 104 1.71 2.12 11.41
CA ILE A 104 2.55 1.33 12.33
C ILE A 104 2.39 1.79 13.77
N ARG A 105 2.41 3.10 14.00
CA ARG A 105 2.24 3.68 15.35
C ARG A 105 0.86 3.36 15.92
N GLN A 106 -0.20 3.52 15.13
CA GLN A 106 -1.56 3.17 15.55
C GLN A 106 -1.72 1.68 15.81
N ALA A 107 -1.14 0.83 14.96
CA ALA A 107 -1.17 -0.61 15.15
C ALA A 107 -0.47 -1.01 16.46
N ARG A 108 0.69 -0.44 16.75
CA ARG A 108 1.41 -0.70 18.01
C ARG A 108 0.59 -0.33 19.24
N GLU A 109 -0.10 0.81 19.21
CA GLU A 109 -0.97 1.23 20.32
C GLU A 109 -2.15 0.26 20.51
N LEU A 110 -2.76 -0.20 19.41
CA LEU A 110 -3.88 -1.15 19.45
C LEU A 110 -3.47 -2.52 19.99
N TYR A 111 -2.27 -2.99 19.64
CA TYR A 111 -1.78 -4.32 20.03
C TYR A 111 -0.90 -4.31 21.30
N ALA A 112 -0.70 -3.15 21.92
CA ALA A 112 0.18 -3.03 23.09
C ALA A 112 -0.20 -3.92 24.28
N GLN A 113 -1.47 -4.31 24.37
CA GLN A 113 -2.02 -5.12 25.47
C GLN A 113 -2.40 -6.54 25.04
N ASP A 114 -2.25 -6.87 23.76
CA ASP A 114 -2.62 -8.18 23.28
C ASP A 114 -1.53 -9.21 23.67
N ASP A 115 -1.97 -10.33 24.25
CA ASP A 115 -1.11 -11.47 24.52
C ASP A 115 -0.99 -12.30 23.24
N PHE A 116 0.15 -12.19 22.57
CA PHE A 116 0.44 -12.97 21.36
C PHE A 116 0.90 -14.41 21.64
N GLY A 117 0.79 -14.87 22.91
CA GLY A 117 1.18 -16.20 23.30
C GLY A 117 2.71 -16.45 23.27
N VAL A 118 3.49 -15.39 23.08
CA VAL A 118 4.94 -15.45 23.09
C VAL A 118 5.42 -14.80 24.39
N GLN A 119 5.86 -15.62 25.34
CA GLN A 119 6.48 -15.16 26.59
C GLN A 119 7.91 -14.67 26.30
N LEU A 120 8.04 -13.47 25.78
CA LEU A 120 9.31 -12.79 25.62
C LEU A 120 9.45 -11.73 26.71
N GLU A 121 10.38 -11.92 27.62
CA GLU A 121 10.74 -10.92 28.64
C GLU A 121 11.41 -9.70 27.99
N GLU A 122 12.05 -9.88 26.84
CA GLU A 122 12.73 -8.85 26.07
C GLU A 122 12.08 -8.62 24.69
N ALA A 123 12.36 -7.46 24.08
CA ALA A 123 11.94 -7.18 22.71
C ALA A 123 12.68 -8.13 21.75
N ALA A 124 11.92 -8.82 20.92
CA ALA A 124 12.48 -9.68 19.87
C ALA A 124 11.98 -9.22 18.50
N ASP A 125 12.91 -9.00 17.60
CA ASP A 125 12.68 -8.58 16.23
C ASP A 125 13.09 -9.69 15.25
N VAL A 126 12.31 -9.88 14.20
CA VAL A 126 12.65 -10.76 13.08
C VAL A 126 13.00 -9.94 11.86
N PHE A 127 14.14 -10.28 11.29
CA PHE A 127 14.60 -9.66 10.04
C PHE A 127 14.20 -10.54 8.84
N ASP A 128 13.23 -10.06 8.05
CA ASP A 128 12.84 -10.71 6.79
C ASP A 128 13.52 -10.06 5.60
N SER A 129 13.83 -10.87 4.60
CA SER A 129 14.45 -10.43 3.35
C SER A 129 13.74 -11.04 2.16
N SER A 130 12.85 -10.26 1.57
CA SER A 130 12.11 -10.64 0.36
C SER A 130 12.83 -10.17 -0.90
N THR A 131 12.88 -11.03 -1.92
CA THR A 131 13.47 -10.69 -3.23
C THR A 131 12.36 -10.40 -4.23
N VAL A 132 12.34 -9.16 -4.75
CA VAL A 132 11.40 -8.74 -5.80
C VAL A 132 12.11 -8.79 -7.15
N SER A 133 11.69 -9.71 -8.03
CA SER A 133 12.24 -9.84 -9.38
C SER A 133 11.78 -8.69 -10.29
N LEU A 134 12.72 -8.12 -11.03
CA LEU A 134 12.48 -7.03 -11.97
C LEU A 134 12.85 -7.41 -13.39
N CYS A 135 12.27 -6.72 -14.37
CA CYS A 135 12.67 -6.86 -15.77
C CYS A 135 14.01 -6.16 -16.01
N LEU A 136 15.06 -6.90 -16.36
CA LEU A 136 16.40 -6.35 -16.57
C LEU A 136 16.45 -5.28 -17.67
N ALA A 137 15.63 -5.43 -18.72
CA ALA A 137 15.58 -4.45 -19.81
C ALA A 137 15.04 -3.07 -19.35
N LEU A 138 14.15 -3.06 -18.35
CA LEU A 138 13.57 -1.83 -17.80
C LEU A 138 14.37 -1.30 -16.59
N PHE A 139 15.08 -2.18 -15.88
CA PHE A 139 15.81 -1.86 -14.65
C PHE A 139 17.27 -2.37 -14.73
N PRO A 140 18.08 -1.89 -15.67
CA PRO A 140 19.46 -2.39 -15.86
C PRO A 140 20.37 -2.13 -14.66
N TRP A 141 20.07 -1.12 -13.86
CA TRP A 141 20.76 -0.78 -12.61
C TRP A 141 20.55 -1.79 -11.49
N ALA A 142 19.43 -2.53 -11.52
CA ALA A 142 19.08 -3.54 -10.50
C ALA A 142 19.60 -4.95 -10.86
N ARG A 143 20.72 -5.05 -11.56
CA ARG A 143 21.28 -6.33 -12.00
C ARG A 143 21.61 -7.23 -10.81
N PHE A 144 20.92 -8.37 -10.73
CA PHE A 144 21.11 -9.37 -9.67
C PHE A 144 21.91 -10.58 -10.16
N ARG A 145 21.68 -11.00 -11.43
CA ARG A 145 22.43 -12.05 -12.13
C ARG A 145 22.60 -11.64 -13.59
N GLN A 146 23.40 -12.41 -14.37
CA GLN A 146 23.67 -12.07 -15.77
C GLN A 146 22.42 -11.76 -16.60
N ARG A 147 21.29 -12.42 -16.33
CA ARG A 147 20.03 -12.27 -17.10
C ARG A 147 18.83 -11.87 -16.22
N LYS A 148 19.04 -11.47 -14.98
CA LYS A 148 17.94 -11.12 -14.05
C LYS A 148 18.25 -9.84 -13.31
N ALA A 149 17.24 -8.99 -13.16
CA ALA A 149 17.24 -7.87 -12.24
C ALA A 149 16.38 -8.23 -11.02
N ALA A 150 16.77 -7.78 -9.84
CA ALA A 150 16.01 -7.90 -8.62
C ALA A 150 16.43 -6.83 -7.61
N ILE A 151 15.51 -6.51 -6.71
CA ILE A 151 15.79 -5.76 -5.50
C ILE A 151 15.50 -6.63 -4.29
N LYS A 152 16.19 -6.39 -3.20
CA LYS A 152 15.87 -6.98 -1.90
C LYS A 152 15.12 -5.96 -1.05
N LEU A 153 13.99 -6.38 -0.51
CA LEU A 153 13.26 -5.66 0.51
C LEU A 153 13.59 -6.30 1.85
N HIS A 154 14.15 -5.52 2.75
CA HIS A 154 14.42 -5.94 4.12
C HIS A 154 13.38 -5.33 5.04
N THR A 155 12.75 -6.15 5.85
CA THR A 155 11.72 -5.72 6.80
C THR A 155 12.08 -6.22 8.18
N LEU A 156 12.13 -5.32 9.15
CA LEU A 156 12.24 -5.64 10.55
C LEU A 156 10.84 -5.73 11.14
N LEU A 157 10.49 -6.88 11.71
CA LEU A 157 9.19 -7.15 12.33
C LEU A 157 9.37 -7.31 13.84
N ASP A 158 8.60 -6.55 14.58
CA ASP A 158 8.41 -6.78 16.01
C ASP A 158 7.55 -8.04 16.21
N LEU A 159 8.06 -9.05 16.88
CA LEU A 159 7.32 -10.29 17.14
C LEU A 159 6.10 -10.11 18.04
N ARG A 160 6.03 -9.03 18.78
CA ARG A 160 4.86 -8.67 19.59
C ARG A 160 3.72 -8.12 18.74
N GLY A 161 3.29 -8.81 17.70
CA GLY A 161 2.18 -8.42 16.87
C GLY A 161 2.45 -8.46 15.36
N ASN A 162 3.63 -8.95 14.96
CA ASN A 162 4.04 -9.01 13.55
C ASN A 162 3.94 -7.65 12.85
N ILE A 163 4.22 -6.57 13.60
CA ILE A 163 4.14 -5.20 13.11
C ILE A 163 5.50 -4.79 12.59
N PRO A 164 5.61 -4.24 11.36
CA PRO A 164 6.86 -3.70 10.87
C PRO A 164 7.40 -2.61 11.80
N CYS A 165 8.67 -2.69 12.15
CA CYS A 165 9.36 -1.61 12.86
C CYS A 165 9.68 -0.45 11.92
N PHE A 166 9.82 -0.80 10.62
CA PHE A 166 10.16 0.13 9.56
C PHE A 166 9.92 -0.54 8.19
#